data_e36840e4ba2f8f01afa7c9b8deec39be
#
_entry.id   e36840e4ba2f8f01afa7c9b8deec39be
#
_cell.length_a   1.000
_cell.length_b   1.000
_cell.length_c   1.000
_cell.angle_alpha   90.00
_cell.angle_beta   90.00
_cell.angle_gamma   90.00
#
_symmetry.space_group_name_H-M   'P 1'
#
loop_
_entity.id
_entity.type
_entity.pdbx_description
1 polymer ?
#
loop_
_entity_poly.entity_id
_entity_poly.type
_entity_poly.pdbx_seq_one_letter_code
_entity_poly.pdbx_strand_id
1 'polypeptide(L)' 'MIYDSTFLIKMVQSRMPFGKYEGWYITDLPVHYLEWFSREGFPNGDLGQYLSTMYEVKTNGIEHILDPIKKEFRRKRCP' A
#
# COMPACT_ATOMS: atom_id res chain seq x y z
N MET A 1 -2.41 7.61 15.68
CA MET A 1 -3.27 7.56 14.61
C MET A 1 -3.79 6.19 14.33
N ILE A 2 -5.01 6.06 14.04
CA ILE A 2 -5.63 4.81 13.84
C ILE A 2 -6.01 4.61 12.39
N TYR A 3 -5.65 3.50 11.82
CA TYR A 3 -6.00 3.21 10.44
C TYR A 3 -7.41 2.64 10.40
N ASP A 4 -8.22 3.22 9.54
CA ASP A 4 -9.57 2.76 9.34
C ASP A 4 -9.56 1.41 8.62
N SER A 5 -10.37 0.46 9.07
CA SER A 5 -10.42 -0.85 8.43
C SER A 5 -10.79 -0.79 6.97
N THR A 6 -11.79 0.03 6.64
CA THR A 6 -12.21 0.16 5.25
C THR A 6 -11.07 0.69 4.40
N PHE A 7 -10.33 1.67 4.91
CA PHE A 7 -9.20 2.23 4.21
C PHE A 7 -8.14 1.17 3.95
N LEU A 8 -7.83 0.37 4.97
CA LEU A 8 -6.81 -0.67 4.83
C LEU A 8 -7.21 -1.74 3.85
N ILE A 9 -8.48 -2.12 3.85
CA ILE A 9 -8.99 -3.10 2.91
C ILE A 9 -8.81 -2.61 1.48
N LYS A 10 -9.18 -1.37 1.22
CA LYS A 10 -9.03 -0.81 -0.11
C LYS A 10 -7.56 -0.72 -0.50
N MET A 11 -6.72 -0.35 0.45
CA MET A 11 -5.29 -0.22 0.19
C MET A 11 -4.68 -1.56 -0.21
N VAL A 12 -5.01 -2.65 0.49
CA VAL A 12 -4.40 -3.93 0.17
C VAL A 12 -4.90 -4.51 -1.14
N GLN A 13 -6.05 -4.03 -1.63
CA GLN A 13 -6.60 -4.48 -2.90
C GLN A 13 -6.15 -3.62 -4.07
N SER A 14 -5.54 -2.49 -3.80
CA SER A 14 -5.17 -1.54 -4.84
C SER A 14 -3.86 -1.86 -5.49
N ARG A 15 -3.73 -1.52 -6.76
CA ARG A 15 -2.51 -1.73 -7.51
C ARG A 15 -1.98 -0.42 -8.03
N MET A 16 -0.67 -0.40 -8.28
CA MET A 16 -0.04 0.80 -8.82
C MET A 16 -0.52 1.02 -10.25
N PRO A 17 -1.08 2.18 -10.56
CA PRO A 17 -1.66 2.41 -11.89
C PRO A 17 -0.68 2.88 -12.95
N PHE A 18 0.56 3.18 -12.60
CA PHE A 18 1.52 3.68 -13.57
C PHE A 18 2.95 3.44 -13.08
N GLY A 19 3.87 3.73 -13.95
CA GLY A 19 5.28 3.74 -13.60
C GLY A 19 5.94 2.37 -13.61
N LYS A 20 7.12 2.33 -13.02
CA LYS A 20 7.95 1.14 -13.03
C LYS A 20 7.26 -0.06 -12.40
N TYR A 21 6.43 0.18 -11.42
CA TYR A 21 5.78 -0.90 -10.68
C TYR A 21 4.29 -1.01 -11.00
N GLU A 22 3.90 -0.58 -12.19
CA GLU A 22 2.51 -0.67 -12.59
C GLU A 22 2.02 -2.11 -12.44
N GLY A 23 0.84 -2.29 -11.84
CA GLY A 23 0.25 -3.60 -11.64
C GLY A 23 0.62 -4.27 -10.34
N TRP A 24 1.64 -3.78 -9.66
CA TRP A 24 2.00 -4.34 -8.37
C TRP A 24 1.02 -3.85 -7.32
N TYR A 25 0.75 -4.69 -6.35
CA TYR A 25 -0.04 -4.22 -5.21
C TYR A 25 0.73 -3.13 -4.49
N ILE A 26 0.01 -2.13 -4.00
CA ILE A 26 0.63 -1.02 -3.28
C ILE A 26 1.44 -1.54 -2.10
N THR A 27 0.93 -2.57 -1.42
CA THR A 27 1.61 -3.10 -0.24
C THR A 27 2.89 -3.86 -0.57
N ASP A 28 3.10 -4.19 -1.84
CA ASP A 28 4.30 -4.91 -2.26
C ASP A 28 5.39 -4.00 -2.78
N LEU A 29 5.13 -2.71 -2.88
CA LEU A 29 6.13 -1.79 -3.41
C LEU A 29 7.34 -1.69 -2.50
N PRO A 30 8.55 -1.60 -3.07
CA PRO A 30 9.74 -1.48 -2.23
C PRO A 30 9.76 -0.17 -1.47
N VAL A 31 10.38 -0.17 -0.29
CA VAL A 31 10.39 1.02 0.54
C VAL A 31 11.14 2.17 -0.13
N HIS A 32 12.18 1.89 -0.91
CA HIS A 32 12.91 2.97 -1.56
C HIS A 32 12.07 3.70 -2.61
N TYR A 33 11.12 3.00 -3.21
CA TYR A 33 10.22 3.63 -4.16
C TYR A 33 9.25 4.55 -3.41
N LEU A 34 8.76 4.09 -2.26
CA LEU A 34 7.88 4.92 -1.44
C LEU A 34 8.64 6.11 -0.87
N GLU A 35 9.89 5.91 -0.54
CA GLU A 35 10.72 6.99 -0.05
C GLU A 35 10.92 8.06 -1.12
N TRP A 36 11.04 7.64 -2.37
CA TRP A 36 11.16 8.60 -3.47
C TRP A 36 9.93 9.50 -3.52
N PHE A 37 8.74 8.92 -3.37
CA PHE A 37 7.52 9.72 -3.33
C PHE A 37 7.50 10.65 -2.14
N SER A 38 8.05 10.23 -1.00
CA SER A 38 8.03 11.09 0.18
C SER A 38 8.89 12.34 -0.05
N ARG A 39 9.91 12.22 -0.89
CA ARG A 39 10.77 13.36 -1.20
C ARG A 39 10.18 14.22 -2.32
N GLU A 40 9.59 13.61 -3.31
CA GLU A 40 9.07 14.33 -4.47
C GLU A 40 7.65 14.81 -4.30
N GLY A 41 6.94 14.22 -3.36
CA GLY A 41 5.53 14.53 -3.14
C GLY A 41 4.65 13.39 -3.56
N PHE A 42 3.73 13.00 -2.69
CA PHE A 42 2.80 11.92 -3.02
C PHE A 42 1.73 12.45 -3.98
N PRO A 43 1.22 11.60 -4.87
CA PRO A 43 0.14 12.00 -5.76
C PRO A 43 -1.11 12.41 -4.98
N ASN A 44 -1.96 13.17 -5.62
CA ASN A 44 -3.22 13.57 -4.99
C ASN A 44 -4.19 12.39 -4.96
N GLY A 45 -5.15 12.48 -4.08
CA GLY A 45 -6.26 11.54 -4.02
C GLY A 45 -5.93 10.27 -3.26
N ASP A 46 -6.72 9.25 -3.49
CA ASP A 46 -6.61 8.01 -2.74
C ASP A 46 -5.27 7.33 -2.93
N LEU A 47 -4.73 7.37 -4.12
CA LEU A 47 -3.44 6.74 -4.38
C LEU A 47 -2.36 7.33 -3.49
N GLY A 48 -2.33 8.64 -3.37
CA GLY A 48 -1.35 9.30 -2.52
C GLY A 48 -1.49 8.90 -1.08
N GLN A 49 -2.73 8.76 -0.62
CA GLN A 49 -2.96 8.34 0.75
C GLN A 49 -2.50 6.90 0.98
N TYR A 50 -2.72 6.02 0.00
CA TYR A 50 -2.26 4.64 0.12
C TYR A 50 -0.73 4.58 0.16
N LEU A 51 -0.09 5.33 -0.72
CA LEU A 51 1.37 5.33 -0.78
C LEU A 51 1.98 5.90 0.50
N SER A 52 1.42 6.99 0.98
CA SER A 52 1.90 7.61 2.21
C SER A 52 1.73 6.68 3.41
N THR A 53 0.56 6.03 3.49
CA THR A 53 0.30 5.11 4.58
C THR A 53 1.24 3.92 4.51
N MET A 54 1.45 3.38 3.31
CA MET A 54 2.33 2.24 3.17
C MET A 54 3.76 2.60 3.52
N TYR A 55 4.17 3.82 3.20
CA TYR A 55 5.50 4.29 3.57
C TYR A 55 5.65 4.27 5.10
N GLU A 56 4.64 4.76 5.80
CA GLU A 56 4.66 4.75 7.26
C GLU A 56 4.69 3.33 7.81
N VAL A 57 3.88 2.46 7.24
CA VAL A 57 3.81 1.09 7.70
C VAL A 57 5.16 0.40 7.54
N LYS A 58 5.80 0.59 6.40
CA LYS A 58 7.08 -0.07 6.15
C LYS A 58 8.20 0.51 7.00
N THR A 59 8.23 1.81 7.18
CA THR A 59 9.30 2.43 7.96
C THR A 59 9.14 2.16 9.44
N ASN A 60 7.93 1.88 9.90
CA ASN A 60 7.70 1.56 11.30
C ASN A 60 7.74 0.06 11.58
N GLY A 61 7.94 -0.74 10.55
CA GLY A 61 8.07 -2.19 10.73
C GLY A 61 6.80 -2.89 11.16
N ILE A 62 5.64 -2.35 10.79
CA ILE A 62 4.37 -2.94 11.19
C ILE A 62 3.61 -3.56 10.04
N GLU A 63 4.31 -4.00 9.02
CA GLU A 63 3.66 -4.60 7.86
C GLU A 63 2.83 -5.82 8.22
N HIS A 64 3.19 -6.49 9.30
CA HIS A 64 2.47 -7.70 9.70
C HIS A 64 1.01 -7.44 10.02
N ILE A 65 0.63 -6.21 10.32
CA ILE A 65 -0.77 -5.93 10.60
C ILE A 65 -1.63 -6.09 9.35
N LEU A 66 -1.01 -6.07 8.19
CA LEU A 66 -1.74 -6.21 6.94
C LEU A 66 -1.90 -7.66 6.49
N ASP A 67 -1.13 -8.57 7.04
CA ASP A 67 -1.16 -9.97 6.60
C ASP A 67 -2.54 -10.59 6.64
N PRO A 68 -3.27 -10.51 7.74
CA PRO A 68 -4.61 -11.11 7.75
C PRO A 68 -5.56 -10.43 6.76
N ILE A 69 -5.40 -9.13 6.56
CA ILE A 69 -6.25 -8.41 5.61
C ILE A 69 -5.93 -8.85 4.19
N LYS A 70 -4.66 -9.01 3.87
CA LYS A 70 -4.27 -9.48 2.55
C LYS A 70 -4.83 -10.87 2.28
N LYS A 71 -4.74 -11.76 3.25
CA LYS A 71 -5.26 -13.08 3.08
C LYS A 71 -6.75 -13.07 2.84
N GLU A 72 -7.46 -12.27 3.61
CA GLU A 72 -8.91 -12.23 3.52
C GLU A 72 -9.40 -11.66 2.19
N PHE A 73 -8.73 -10.64 1.68
CA PHE A 73 -9.26 -9.88 0.55
C PHE A 73 -8.51 -10.05 -0.76
N ARG A 74 -7.54 -10.94 -0.81
CA ARG A 74 -6.82 -11.21 -2.05
C ARG A 74 -6.81 -12.66 -2.47
N ARG A 75 -7.31 -13.56 -1.62
CA ARG A 75 -7.14 -14.93 -1.88
C ARG A 75 -7.89 -15.43 -3.02
N LYS A 76 -8.74 -14.72 -3.53
CA LYS A 76 -9.46 -15.23 -4.52
C LYS A 76 -8.83 -15.75 -5.60
N ARG A 77 -7.88 -15.54 -5.92
CA ARG A 77 -7.33 -16.02 -6.98
C ARG A 77 -6.85 -17.19 -6.83
N CYS A 78 -6.81 -17.84 -6.39
CA CYS A 78 -6.33 -18.87 -6.18
C CYS A 78 -5.97 -19.64 -6.89
N PRO A 79 -5.60 -19.97 -6.86
CA PRO A 79 -5.13 -20.71 -7.59
C PRO A 79 -5.21 -21.53 -7.61
#